data_84a6601e910d131b985b2750d4d967ef
#
_entry.id   84a6601e910d131b985b2750d4d967ef
#
_cell.length_a   1.000
_cell.length_b   1.000
_cell.length_c   1.000
_cell.angle_alpha   90.00
_cell.angle_beta   90.00
_cell.angle_gamma   90.00
#
_symmetry.space_group_name_H-M   'P 1'
#
loop_
_entity.id
_entity.type
_entity.pdbx_description
1 polymer ?
#
loop_
_entity_poly.entity_id
_entity_poly.type
_entity_poly.pdbx_seq_one_letter_code
_entity_poly.pdbx_strand_id
1 'polypeptide(L)'
;MPTSELENYLENKRKDRFINKTFVDFRNELLKYANSFYKDKILDFSEVSLGGMLLDFASIVGDSLVYYAEQQFNELDYENATDPDNIVKHLKRANIKNSKASPASVTIDFLIEVEKNSTSPEYDPKPKEEHLPIIKKGTILSSDSGIQFTLQEDVDFSFGYIQEIGEENSDGTIFSLFLTKSGICTSGQIEEEIISFPDDSSTSNYFLSAVLNNENITDIISIFDNENNEYFEVEYLTQTTVYKKVKNSNDNYLVASPAPYRFTREENYDIGKTIIRFGNGSGKSVKDNVFSNPEDLLLPIKGKDVINRVSLDPSMLLKNNTLGVSPSGKTLTIKYKFGGGIDHNVPSNS
;
A
#
# COMPACT_ATOMS: atom_id res chain seq x y z
N MET A 1 -35.45 11.18 -6.79
CA MET A 1 -35.28 12.62 -6.51
C MET A 1 -36.15 13.38 -7.49
N PRO A 2 -36.92 14.39 -7.06
CA PRO A 2 -37.66 15.24 -7.99
C PRO A 2 -36.69 15.96 -8.91
N THR A 3 -37.03 16.07 -10.18
CA THR A 3 -36.22 16.71 -11.23
C THR A 3 -35.76 18.13 -10.87
N SER A 4 -36.54 18.86 -10.08
CA SER A 4 -36.23 20.22 -9.61
C SER A 4 -35.06 20.31 -8.63
N GLU A 5 -34.81 19.28 -7.80
CA GLU A 5 -33.65 19.25 -6.87
C GLU A 5 -32.35 18.92 -7.62
N LEU A 6 -32.45 18.08 -8.64
CA LEU A 6 -31.31 17.75 -9.49
C LEU A 6 -30.91 18.96 -10.36
N GLU A 7 -31.88 19.69 -10.90
CA GLU A 7 -31.63 20.91 -11.66
C GLU A 7 -31.01 22.00 -10.79
N ASN A 8 -31.51 22.22 -9.57
CA ASN A 8 -30.89 23.16 -8.61
C ASN A 8 -29.48 22.75 -8.17
N TYR A 9 -29.25 21.46 -8.00
CA TYR A 9 -27.90 20.95 -7.69
C TYR A 9 -26.94 21.19 -8.87
N LEU A 10 -27.36 20.92 -10.09
CA LEU A 10 -26.56 21.14 -11.29
C LEU A 10 -26.34 22.64 -11.58
N GLU A 11 -27.35 23.52 -11.33
CA GLU A 11 -27.18 24.97 -11.43
C GLU A 11 -26.21 25.53 -10.37
N ASN A 12 -26.24 25.04 -9.14
CA ASN A 12 -25.30 25.44 -8.11
C ASN A 12 -23.88 24.96 -8.44
N LYS A 13 -23.72 23.73 -8.98
CA LYS A 13 -22.42 23.27 -9.49
C LYS A 13 -21.88 24.08 -10.67
N ARG A 14 -22.77 24.67 -11.49
CA ARG A 14 -22.39 25.58 -12.58
C ARG A 14 -21.87 26.93 -12.07
N LYS A 15 -22.27 27.37 -10.85
CA LYS A 15 -21.85 28.64 -10.27
C LYS A 15 -20.39 28.60 -9.76
N ASP A 16 -19.85 27.43 -9.53
CA ASP A 16 -18.48 27.23 -9.06
C ASP A 16 -17.43 27.12 -10.19
N ARG A 17 -17.82 27.46 -11.43
CA ARG A 17 -16.89 27.50 -12.56
C ARG A 17 -15.98 28.73 -12.45
N PHE A 18 -14.68 28.50 -12.38
CA PHE A 18 -13.65 29.54 -12.41
C PHE A 18 -13.65 30.36 -13.72
N ILE A 19 -14.06 29.74 -14.82
CA ILE A 19 -14.09 30.35 -16.16
C ILE A 19 -15.50 30.16 -16.74
N ASN A 20 -16.33 31.18 -16.62
CA ASN A 20 -17.74 31.14 -17.06
C ASN A 20 -17.85 31.38 -18.57
N LYS A 21 -17.01 30.77 -19.41
CA LYS A 21 -17.10 30.88 -20.86
C LYS A 21 -17.61 29.59 -21.48
N THR A 22 -18.70 29.70 -22.20
CA THR A 22 -19.33 28.59 -22.93
C THR A 22 -18.99 28.69 -24.43
N PHE A 23 -19.28 27.64 -25.19
CA PHE A 23 -19.20 27.65 -26.65
C PHE A 23 -19.82 28.90 -27.27
N VAL A 24 -20.99 29.32 -26.80
CA VAL A 24 -21.70 30.51 -27.32
C VAL A 24 -20.93 31.78 -27.05
N ASP A 25 -20.29 31.88 -25.88
CA ASP A 25 -19.49 33.06 -25.53
C ASP A 25 -18.23 33.15 -26.40
N PHE A 26 -17.53 32.03 -26.61
CA PHE A 26 -16.41 31.99 -27.55
C PHE A 26 -16.80 32.33 -28.95
N ARG A 27 -17.90 31.78 -29.45
CA ARG A 27 -18.41 32.09 -30.79
C ARG A 27 -18.73 33.57 -30.94
N ASN A 28 -19.39 34.17 -29.96
CA ASN A 28 -19.74 35.60 -30.00
C ASN A 28 -18.50 36.51 -29.94
N GLU A 29 -17.51 36.17 -29.13
CA GLU A 29 -16.27 36.92 -29.07
C GLU A 29 -15.48 36.81 -30.38
N LEU A 30 -15.33 35.61 -30.93
CA LEU A 30 -14.68 35.39 -32.21
C LEU A 30 -15.42 36.10 -33.36
N LEU A 31 -16.73 36.10 -33.34
CA LEU A 31 -17.54 36.81 -34.33
C LEU A 31 -17.31 38.34 -34.25
N LYS A 32 -17.28 38.90 -33.03
CA LYS A 32 -16.94 40.31 -32.81
C LYS A 32 -15.55 40.62 -33.30
N TYR A 33 -14.56 39.79 -33.02
CA TYR A 33 -13.21 39.93 -33.47
C TYR A 33 -13.11 39.87 -35.01
N ALA A 34 -13.73 38.87 -35.62
CA ALA A 34 -13.75 38.70 -37.08
C ALA A 34 -14.40 39.91 -37.79
N ASN A 35 -15.52 40.40 -37.28
CA ASN A 35 -16.17 41.58 -37.80
C ASN A 35 -15.35 42.88 -37.66
N SER A 36 -14.49 42.97 -36.64
CA SER A 36 -13.67 44.14 -36.41
C SER A 36 -12.39 44.14 -37.30
N PHE A 37 -11.79 43.00 -37.53
CA PHE A 37 -10.48 42.93 -38.23
C PHE A 37 -10.56 42.42 -39.67
N TYR A 38 -11.63 41.66 -40.03
CA TYR A 38 -11.77 41.01 -41.34
C TYR A 38 -13.03 41.40 -42.09
N LYS A 39 -13.63 42.54 -41.74
CA LYS A 39 -14.88 43.05 -42.31
C LYS A 39 -14.88 43.15 -43.84
N ASP A 40 -13.72 43.46 -44.43
CA ASP A 40 -13.58 43.62 -45.86
C ASP A 40 -13.17 42.32 -46.59
N LYS A 41 -12.83 41.26 -45.87
CA LYS A 41 -12.32 40.02 -46.45
C LYS A 41 -13.27 38.85 -46.36
N ILE A 42 -14.06 38.79 -45.29
CA ILE A 42 -15.03 37.72 -45.05
C ILE A 42 -16.37 38.39 -44.77
N LEU A 43 -17.32 38.25 -45.69
CA LEU A 43 -18.61 38.91 -45.63
C LEU A 43 -19.70 38.04 -45.05
N ASP A 44 -19.49 36.71 -44.99
CA ASP A 44 -20.51 35.77 -44.56
C ASP A 44 -20.01 34.89 -43.43
N PHE A 45 -20.61 35.02 -42.23
CA PHE A 45 -20.43 34.24 -41.03
C PHE A 45 -21.68 33.47 -40.64
N SER A 46 -22.59 33.23 -41.62
CA SER A 46 -23.76 32.38 -41.38
C SER A 46 -23.34 30.95 -41.03
N GLU A 47 -24.19 30.22 -40.34
CA GLU A 47 -23.92 28.84 -39.88
C GLU A 47 -23.61 27.86 -41.02
N VAL A 48 -24.03 28.17 -42.23
CA VAL A 48 -23.81 27.35 -43.44
C VAL A 48 -22.56 27.77 -44.22
N SER A 49 -21.96 28.90 -43.86
CA SER A 49 -20.78 29.43 -44.55
C SER A 49 -19.49 28.78 -44.03
N LEU A 50 -18.45 28.75 -44.88
CA LEU A 50 -17.11 28.31 -44.48
C LEU A 50 -16.56 29.12 -43.30
N GLY A 51 -16.84 30.44 -43.29
CA GLY A 51 -16.45 31.35 -42.21
C GLY A 51 -17.13 31.01 -40.90
N GLY A 52 -18.45 30.73 -40.93
CA GLY A 52 -19.20 30.26 -39.77
C GLY A 52 -18.68 28.91 -39.22
N MET A 53 -18.46 27.95 -40.11
CA MET A 53 -17.90 26.65 -39.74
C MET A 53 -16.52 26.73 -39.04
N LEU A 54 -15.64 27.60 -39.51
CA LEU A 54 -14.31 27.81 -38.88
C LEU A 54 -14.44 28.47 -37.50
N LEU A 55 -15.39 29.42 -37.35
CA LEU A 55 -15.66 30.03 -36.04
C LEU A 55 -16.27 29.01 -35.05
N ASP A 56 -17.17 28.16 -35.51
CA ASP A 56 -17.76 27.11 -34.67
C ASP A 56 -16.69 26.09 -34.25
N PHE A 57 -15.82 25.68 -35.17
CA PHE A 57 -14.71 24.78 -34.84
C PHE A 57 -13.73 25.40 -33.81
N ALA A 58 -13.37 26.65 -34.01
CA ALA A 58 -12.51 27.36 -33.04
C ALA A 58 -13.18 27.51 -31.65
N SER A 59 -14.49 27.73 -31.67
CA SER A 59 -15.29 27.83 -30.42
C SER A 59 -15.39 26.51 -29.66
N ILE A 60 -15.54 25.39 -30.39
CA ILE A 60 -15.51 24.04 -29.79
C ILE A 60 -14.17 23.76 -29.17
N VAL A 61 -13.07 24.10 -29.84
CA VAL A 61 -11.72 23.95 -29.29
C VAL A 61 -11.55 24.80 -28.04
N GLY A 62 -12.02 26.06 -28.08
CA GLY A 62 -11.98 26.95 -26.91
C GLY A 62 -12.75 26.40 -25.71
N ASP A 63 -13.97 25.92 -25.92
CA ASP A 63 -14.83 25.31 -24.87
C ASP A 63 -14.17 24.04 -24.29
N SER A 64 -13.60 23.20 -25.17
CA SER A 64 -12.87 22.00 -24.74
C SER A 64 -11.65 22.33 -23.89
N LEU A 65 -10.88 23.36 -24.26
CA LEU A 65 -9.71 23.80 -23.48
C LEU A 65 -10.12 24.33 -22.10
N VAL A 66 -11.23 25.08 -22.02
CA VAL A 66 -11.76 25.55 -20.73
C VAL A 66 -12.23 24.38 -19.88
N TYR A 67 -12.91 23.41 -20.48
CA TYR A 67 -13.30 22.20 -19.76
C TYR A 67 -12.11 21.45 -19.16
N TYR A 68 -11.05 21.24 -19.94
CA TYR A 68 -9.82 20.61 -19.43
C TYR A 68 -9.14 21.43 -18.34
N ALA A 69 -9.11 22.76 -18.48
CA ALA A 69 -8.56 23.63 -17.45
C ALA A 69 -9.37 23.54 -16.15
N GLU A 70 -10.70 23.60 -16.23
CA GLU A 70 -11.59 23.44 -15.06
C GLU A 70 -11.43 22.07 -14.40
N GLN A 71 -11.30 21.00 -15.20
CA GLN A 71 -11.04 19.66 -14.68
C GLN A 71 -9.73 19.62 -13.90
N GLN A 72 -8.65 20.22 -14.43
CA GLN A 72 -7.37 20.29 -13.72
C GLN A 72 -7.45 21.09 -12.42
N PHE A 73 -8.24 22.18 -12.38
CA PHE A 73 -8.48 22.92 -11.14
C PHE A 73 -9.28 22.10 -10.12
N ASN A 74 -10.31 21.38 -10.56
CA ASN A 74 -11.11 20.52 -9.70
C ASN A 74 -10.26 19.40 -9.09
N GLU A 75 -9.28 18.87 -9.84
CA GLU A 75 -8.36 17.86 -9.32
C GLU A 75 -7.41 18.40 -8.23
N LEU A 76 -7.23 19.73 -8.09
CA LEU A 76 -6.48 20.32 -6.98
C LEU A 76 -7.26 20.39 -5.67
N ASP A 77 -8.57 20.30 -5.74
CA ASP A 77 -9.47 20.35 -4.59
C ASP A 77 -9.85 18.93 -4.14
N TYR A 78 -9.63 18.62 -2.86
CA TYR A 78 -9.91 17.30 -2.30
C TYR A 78 -11.41 16.91 -2.33
N GLU A 79 -12.33 17.90 -2.39
CA GLU A 79 -13.78 17.65 -2.45
C GLU A 79 -14.25 17.34 -3.88
N ASN A 80 -13.55 17.83 -4.88
CA ASN A 80 -13.95 17.77 -6.28
C ASN A 80 -13.06 16.87 -7.13
N ALA A 81 -11.93 16.39 -6.59
CA ALA A 81 -11.03 15.47 -7.27
C ALA A 81 -11.75 14.15 -7.62
N THR A 82 -11.60 13.71 -8.85
CA THR A 82 -12.23 12.48 -9.38
C THR A 82 -11.20 11.43 -9.77
N ASP A 83 -9.97 11.84 -10.05
CA ASP A 83 -8.87 10.94 -10.38
C ASP A 83 -8.37 10.24 -9.11
N PRO A 84 -8.42 8.88 -9.05
CA PRO A 84 -7.96 8.11 -7.91
C PRO A 84 -6.53 8.43 -7.46
N ASP A 85 -5.62 8.65 -8.41
CA ASP A 85 -4.23 8.99 -8.11
C ASP A 85 -4.09 10.34 -7.41
N ASN A 86 -4.90 11.32 -7.80
CA ASN A 86 -4.91 12.64 -7.17
C ASN A 86 -5.54 12.58 -5.78
N ILE A 87 -6.62 11.80 -5.61
CA ILE A 87 -7.24 11.55 -4.30
C ILE A 87 -6.21 10.95 -3.34
N VAL A 88 -5.43 9.95 -3.78
CA VAL A 88 -4.35 9.35 -2.98
C VAL A 88 -3.28 10.38 -2.61
N LYS A 89 -2.91 11.27 -3.54
CA LYS A 89 -1.97 12.37 -3.26
C LYS A 89 -2.52 13.33 -2.21
N HIS A 90 -3.81 13.66 -2.27
CA HIS A 90 -4.47 14.48 -1.25
C HIS A 90 -4.51 13.79 0.12
N LEU A 91 -4.82 12.50 0.18
CA LEU A 91 -4.75 11.71 1.41
C LEU A 91 -3.33 11.71 2.00
N LYS A 92 -2.31 11.50 1.18
CA LYS A 92 -0.91 11.58 1.60
C LYS A 92 -0.54 12.96 2.15
N ARG A 93 -1.01 14.06 1.52
CA ARG A 93 -0.80 15.44 2.02
C ARG A 93 -1.46 15.68 3.36
N ALA A 94 -2.64 15.10 3.58
CA ALA A 94 -3.36 15.15 4.85
C ALA A 94 -2.80 14.18 5.91
N ASN A 95 -1.72 13.43 5.59
CA ASN A 95 -1.16 12.36 6.41
C ASN A 95 -2.17 11.26 6.76
N ILE A 96 -3.13 11.02 5.88
CA ILE A 96 -4.09 9.92 6.00
C ILE A 96 -3.53 8.73 5.23
N LYS A 97 -3.40 7.60 5.92
CA LYS A 97 -2.97 6.36 5.31
C LYS A 97 -4.11 5.80 4.49
N ASN A 98 -3.81 5.44 3.26
CA ASN A 98 -4.75 4.70 2.44
C ASN A 98 -4.91 3.28 2.99
N SER A 99 -6.14 2.77 3.05
CA SER A 99 -6.38 1.41 3.50
C SER A 99 -5.93 0.45 2.40
N LYS A 100 -5.02 -0.44 2.78
CA LYS A 100 -4.55 -1.55 1.94
C LYS A 100 -5.61 -2.65 1.90
N ALA A 101 -5.45 -3.61 0.99
CA ALA A 101 -6.24 -4.83 1.03
C ALA A 101 -6.10 -5.48 2.42
N SER A 102 -7.22 -5.79 3.04
CA SER A 102 -7.25 -6.39 4.38
C SER A 102 -7.61 -7.86 4.25
N PRO A 103 -6.82 -8.77 4.86
CA PRO A 103 -7.18 -10.18 4.89
C PRO A 103 -8.38 -10.41 5.82
N ALA A 104 -9.22 -11.40 5.50
CA ALA A 104 -10.20 -11.90 6.45
C ALA A 104 -9.46 -12.61 7.59
N SER A 105 -9.91 -12.42 8.82
CA SER A 105 -9.35 -13.11 9.99
C SER A 105 -10.39 -14.03 10.62
N VAL A 106 -9.95 -15.21 11.03
CA VAL A 106 -10.79 -16.23 11.66
C VAL A 106 -10.05 -16.84 12.85
N THR A 107 -10.78 -17.15 13.90
CA THR A 107 -10.29 -17.98 15.00
C THR A 107 -10.67 -19.42 14.72
N ILE A 108 -9.70 -20.31 14.69
CA ILE A 108 -9.88 -21.74 14.43
C ILE A 108 -9.52 -22.50 15.70
N ASP A 109 -10.39 -23.44 16.08
CA ASP A 109 -10.17 -24.34 17.20
C ASP A 109 -9.50 -25.62 16.70
N PHE A 110 -8.29 -25.85 17.16
CA PHE A 110 -7.54 -27.07 16.89
C PHE A 110 -7.89 -28.11 17.96
N LEU A 111 -8.40 -29.22 17.53
CA LEU A 111 -8.70 -30.36 18.36
C LEU A 111 -7.68 -31.47 18.13
N ILE A 112 -7.04 -31.94 19.19
CA ILE A 112 -6.13 -33.08 19.15
C ILE A 112 -6.54 -34.11 20.18
N GLU A 113 -6.34 -35.38 19.87
CA GLU A 113 -6.49 -36.48 20.79
C GLU A 113 -5.10 -36.93 21.28
N VAL A 114 -4.93 -36.98 22.59
CA VAL A 114 -3.67 -37.36 23.25
C VAL A 114 -3.92 -38.42 24.29
N GLU A 115 -3.04 -39.42 24.37
CA GLU A 115 -3.11 -40.44 25.41
C GLU A 115 -2.99 -39.84 26.81
N LYS A 116 -3.74 -40.38 27.75
CA LYS A 116 -3.61 -40.03 29.16
C LYS A 116 -2.28 -40.50 29.68
N ASN A 117 -1.64 -39.69 30.55
CA ASN A 117 -0.47 -40.11 31.30
C ASN A 117 -0.87 -41.20 32.33
N SER A 118 -0.23 -42.35 32.23
CA SER A 118 -0.52 -43.50 33.07
C SER A 118 -0.30 -43.26 34.58
N THR A 119 0.48 -42.25 34.94
CA THR A 119 0.74 -41.87 36.34
C THR A 119 -0.25 -40.85 36.88
N SER A 120 -1.12 -40.25 36.03
CA SER A 120 -2.13 -39.30 36.48
C SER A 120 -3.37 -40.00 37.06
N PRO A 121 -3.97 -39.44 38.14
CA PRO A 121 -5.16 -40.01 38.73
C PRO A 121 -6.39 -39.86 37.82
N GLU A 122 -7.40 -40.70 37.96
CA GLU A 122 -8.64 -40.68 37.17
C GLU A 122 -9.48 -39.41 37.41
N TYR A 123 -9.39 -38.79 38.60
CA TYR A 123 -10.12 -37.57 38.95
C TYR A 123 -9.46 -36.28 38.43
N ASP A 124 -8.17 -36.36 38.03
CA ASP A 124 -7.40 -35.22 37.40
C ASP A 124 -6.51 -35.81 36.29
N PRO A 125 -7.10 -36.25 35.18
CA PRO A 125 -6.35 -36.85 34.09
C PRO A 125 -5.50 -35.81 33.40
N LYS A 126 -4.23 -36.09 33.19
CA LYS A 126 -3.30 -35.23 32.48
C LYS A 126 -2.83 -35.90 31.20
N PRO A 127 -2.65 -35.11 30.13
CA PRO A 127 -2.11 -35.66 28.89
C PRO A 127 -0.63 -36.03 29.06
N LYS A 128 -0.19 -36.89 28.20
CA LYS A 128 1.22 -37.28 28.11
C LYS A 128 2.04 -36.15 27.47
N GLU A 129 2.92 -35.50 28.24
CA GLU A 129 3.67 -34.31 27.82
C GLU A 129 4.50 -34.53 26.55
N GLU A 130 5.01 -35.76 26.35
CA GLU A 130 5.81 -36.11 25.17
C GLU A 130 4.99 -36.09 23.86
N HIS A 131 3.67 -36.15 23.93
CA HIS A 131 2.78 -36.20 22.76
C HIS A 131 2.14 -34.84 22.46
N LEU A 132 2.48 -33.78 23.16
CA LEU A 132 1.91 -32.44 22.96
C LEU A 132 2.60 -31.75 21.79
N PRO A 133 1.89 -31.50 20.68
CA PRO A 133 2.48 -30.86 19.50
C PRO A 133 2.50 -29.34 19.63
N ILE A 134 3.33 -28.72 18.81
CA ILE A 134 3.31 -27.28 18.54
C ILE A 134 3.00 -27.08 17.06
N ILE A 135 1.85 -26.49 16.76
CA ILE A 135 1.49 -26.09 15.40
C ILE A 135 2.20 -24.77 15.12
N LYS A 136 3.07 -24.73 14.12
CA LYS A 136 3.92 -23.57 13.84
C LYS A 136 3.16 -22.47 13.09
N LYS A 137 3.51 -21.23 13.42
CA LYS A 137 3.15 -20.07 12.60
C LYS A 137 3.46 -20.32 11.13
N GLY A 138 2.55 -19.91 10.24
CA GLY A 138 2.70 -20.11 8.80
C GLY A 138 2.10 -21.44 8.30
N THR A 139 1.54 -22.27 9.17
CA THR A 139 0.75 -23.45 8.76
C THR A 139 -0.43 -22.98 7.92
N ILE A 140 -0.61 -23.61 6.76
CA ILE A 140 -1.68 -23.30 5.81
C ILE A 140 -2.84 -24.23 6.07
N LEU A 141 -4.03 -23.65 6.21
CA LEU A 141 -5.29 -24.33 6.38
C LEU A 141 -6.18 -23.98 5.18
N SER A 142 -7.05 -24.87 4.76
CA SER A 142 -7.96 -24.65 3.65
C SER A 142 -9.39 -24.85 4.12
N SER A 143 -10.28 -23.92 3.79
CA SER A 143 -11.71 -24.09 4.02
C SER A 143 -12.33 -25.03 2.96
N ASP A 144 -13.55 -25.48 3.15
CA ASP A 144 -14.31 -26.27 2.19
C ASP A 144 -14.51 -25.54 0.86
N SER A 145 -14.55 -24.20 0.88
CA SER A 145 -14.60 -23.35 -0.32
C SER A 145 -13.26 -23.21 -1.05
N GLY A 146 -12.18 -23.80 -0.54
CA GLY A 146 -10.83 -23.73 -1.14
C GLY A 146 -10.05 -22.46 -0.79
N ILE A 147 -10.58 -21.61 0.09
CA ILE A 147 -9.87 -20.40 0.53
C ILE A 147 -8.81 -20.81 1.55
N GLN A 148 -7.58 -20.35 1.33
CA GLN A 148 -6.45 -20.65 2.20
C GLN A 148 -6.35 -19.62 3.33
N PHE A 149 -6.06 -20.13 4.53
CA PHE A 149 -5.79 -19.37 5.75
C PHE A 149 -4.41 -19.73 6.28
N THR A 150 -3.70 -18.74 6.79
CA THR A 150 -2.36 -18.92 7.35
C THR A 150 -2.39 -18.62 8.84
N LEU A 151 -1.87 -19.52 9.66
CA LEU A 151 -1.76 -19.36 11.12
C LEU A 151 -0.77 -18.23 11.45
N GLN A 152 -1.18 -17.30 12.32
CA GLN A 152 -0.40 -16.09 12.62
C GLN A 152 0.57 -16.26 13.79
N GLU A 153 0.30 -17.17 14.71
CA GLU A 153 1.11 -17.45 15.90
C GLU A 153 1.25 -18.96 16.10
N ASP A 154 2.30 -19.38 16.82
CA ASP A 154 2.45 -20.79 17.21
C ASP A 154 1.34 -21.18 18.16
N VAL A 155 0.68 -22.30 17.90
CA VAL A 155 -0.30 -22.93 18.80
C VAL A 155 0.41 -24.06 19.55
N ASP A 156 0.83 -23.78 20.78
CA ASP A 156 1.55 -24.70 21.63
C ASP A 156 0.61 -25.36 22.64
N PHE A 157 0.43 -26.66 22.51
CA PHE A 157 -0.44 -27.45 23.40
C PHE A 157 0.19 -27.79 24.73
N SER A 158 1.40 -27.34 25.05
CA SER A 158 2.01 -27.54 26.35
C SER A 158 1.28 -26.80 27.49
N PHE A 159 0.52 -25.74 27.15
CA PHE A 159 -0.23 -24.93 28.13
C PHE A 159 -1.45 -24.24 27.50
N GLY A 160 -2.42 -23.87 28.37
CA GLY A 160 -3.55 -23.02 27.98
C GLY A 160 -4.53 -23.68 27.01
N TYR A 161 -4.74 -24.97 27.10
CA TYR A 161 -5.72 -25.76 26.36
C TYR A 161 -6.99 -26.00 27.21
N ILE A 162 -8.09 -26.26 26.53
CA ILE A 162 -9.32 -26.82 27.15
C ILE A 162 -9.23 -28.31 26.98
N GLN A 163 -9.51 -29.06 28.09
CA GLN A 163 -9.43 -30.51 28.14
C GLN A 163 -10.79 -31.11 28.29
N GLU A 164 -11.08 -32.14 27.49
CA GLU A 164 -12.27 -33.00 27.62
C GLU A 164 -11.84 -34.46 27.64
N ILE A 165 -12.69 -35.33 28.20
CA ILE A 165 -12.43 -36.76 28.21
C ILE A 165 -12.72 -37.30 26.80
N GLY A 166 -11.73 -38.01 26.24
CA GLY A 166 -11.85 -38.67 24.94
C GLY A 166 -12.45 -40.08 25.06
N GLU A 167 -11.65 -41.09 24.78
CA GLU A 167 -12.11 -42.49 24.85
C GLU A 167 -11.89 -43.08 26.23
N GLU A 168 -12.89 -43.88 26.65
CA GLU A 168 -12.84 -44.69 27.87
C GLU A 168 -12.74 -46.16 27.50
N ASN A 169 -11.95 -46.91 28.26
CA ASN A 169 -11.89 -48.37 28.14
C ASN A 169 -13.17 -49.02 28.67
N SER A 170 -13.39 -50.29 28.32
CA SER A 170 -14.51 -51.08 28.81
C SER A 170 -14.63 -51.17 30.34
N ASP A 171 -13.54 -50.87 31.05
CA ASP A 171 -13.43 -50.88 32.52
C ASP A 171 -13.73 -49.49 33.13
N GLY A 172 -14.13 -48.50 32.32
CA GLY A 172 -14.39 -47.11 32.75
C GLY A 172 -13.11 -46.30 33.05
N THR A 173 -11.95 -46.78 32.64
CA THR A 173 -10.69 -46.01 32.74
C THR A 173 -10.50 -45.12 31.53
N ILE A 174 -10.11 -43.87 31.76
CA ILE A 174 -9.86 -42.91 30.70
C ILE A 174 -8.59 -43.29 29.91
N PHE A 175 -8.71 -43.48 28.61
CA PHE A 175 -7.62 -43.84 27.71
C PHE A 175 -7.03 -42.60 27.03
N SER A 176 -7.88 -41.74 26.50
CA SER A 176 -7.45 -40.54 25.79
C SER A 176 -8.12 -39.26 26.27
N LEU A 177 -7.54 -38.14 25.93
CA LEU A 177 -8.04 -36.80 26.24
C LEU A 177 -8.11 -36.00 24.96
N PHE A 178 -9.21 -35.27 24.76
CA PHE A 178 -9.30 -34.24 23.73
C PHE A 178 -8.79 -32.91 24.26
N LEU A 179 -7.84 -32.33 23.56
CA LEU A 179 -7.31 -31.01 23.88
C LEU A 179 -7.69 -30.04 22.78
N THR A 180 -8.36 -28.95 23.17
CA THR A 180 -8.78 -27.91 22.26
C THR A 180 -7.99 -26.62 22.54
N LYS A 181 -7.43 -26.04 21.52
CA LYS A 181 -6.77 -24.73 21.60
C LYS A 181 -7.04 -23.89 20.36
N SER A 182 -7.40 -22.63 20.58
CA SER A 182 -7.71 -21.70 19.50
C SER A 182 -6.46 -21.03 18.95
N GLY A 183 -6.46 -20.79 17.64
CA GLY A 183 -5.44 -20.02 16.93
C GLY A 183 -6.06 -19.03 15.96
N ILE A 184 -5.41 -17.87 15.78
CA ILE A 184 -5.85 -16.84 14.83
C ILE A 184 -5.20 -17.12 13.49
N CYS A 185 -6.04 -17.22 12.46
CA CYS A 185 -5.63 -17.40 11.08
C CYS A 185 -6.10 -16.24 10.22
N THR A 186 -5.34 -15.91 9.18
CA THR A 186 -5.70 -14.86 8.20
C THR A 186 -5.73 -15.42 6.81
N SER A 187 -6.70 -15.00 6.00
CA SER A 187 -6.85 -15.44 4.61
C SER A 187 -5.69 -14.95 3.75
N GLY A 188 -5.45 -15.63 2.65
CA GLY A 188 -4.51 -15.27 1.59
C GLY A 188 -3.47 -16.34 1.31
N GLN A 189 -2.94 -16.29 0.11
CA GLN A 189 -1.88 -17.17 -0.38
C GLN A 189 -0.53 -16.47 -0.26
N ILE A 190 0.51 -17.25 0.02
CA ILE A 190 1.88 -16.78 0.09
C ILE A 190 2.56 -17.12 -1.22
N GLU A 191 3.18 -16.11 -1.84
CA GLU A 191 3.98 -16.27 -3.04
C GLU A 191 5.36 -15.67 -2.86
N GLU A 192 6.32 -16.22 -3.61
CA GLU A 192 7.70 -15.76 -3.65
C GLU A 192 8.05 -15.36 -5.08
N GLU A 193 8.45 -14.11 -5.25
CA GLU A 193 8.80 -13.53 -6.54
C GLU A 193 10.26 -13.08 -6.54
N ILE A 194 10.97 -13.38 -7.62
CA ILE A 194 12.38 -13.02 -7.79
C ILE A 194 12.48 -11.90 -8.81
N ILE A 195 13.00 -10.75 -8.38
CA ILE A 195 13.17 -9.56 -9.22
C ILE A 195 14.64 -9.15 -9.25
N SER A 196 15.21 -9.05 -10.46
CA SER A 196 16.59 -8.62 -10.65
C SER A 196 16.67 -7.17 -11.09
N PHE A 197 17.52 -6.39 -10.43
CA PHE A 197 17.84 -5.02 -10.77
C PHE A 197 19.24 -4.98 -11.37
N PRO A 198 19.39 -4.74 -12.68
CA PRO A 198 20.71 -4.63 -13.29
C PRO A 198 21.46 -3.38 -12.78
N ASP A 199 22.76 -3.48 -12.66
CA ASP A 199 23.62 -2.32 -12.42
C ASP A 199 23.93 -1.66 -13.78
N ASP A 200 23.00 -0.84 -14.25
CA ASP A 200 23.16 -0.14 -15.52
C ASP A 200 23.59 1.31 -15.26
N SER A 201 24.83 1.61 -15.66
CA SER A 201 25.38 2.95 -15.56
C SER A 201 24.69 3.98 -16.47
N SER A 202 23.87 3.52 -17.44
CA SER A 202 23.11 4.37 -18.37
C SER A 202 21.76 4.80 -17.84
N THR A 203 21.20 4.08 -16.84
CA THR A 203 19.92 4.39 -16.21
C THR A 203 20.11 4.91 -14.78
N SER A 204 19.16 5.69 -14.30
CA SER A 204 19.18 6.17 -12.92
C SER A 204 19.00 5.01 -11.97
N ASN A 205 20.02 4.70 -11.18
CA ASN A 205 19.98 3.67 -10.12
C ASN A 205 19.31 4.15 -8.82
N TYR A 206 18.68 5.32 -8.86
CA TYR A 206 18.01 5.95 -7.74
C TYR A 206 16.52 5.65 -7.75
N PHE A 207 15.96 5.39 -6.57
CA PHE A 207 14.53 5.16 -6.38
C PHE A 207 13.95 4.06 -7.27
N LEU A 208 14.70 2.98 -7.42
CA LEU A 208 14.24 1.82 -8.17
C LEU A 208 12.91 1.32 -7.60
N SER A 209 12.05 0.84 -8.46
CA SER A 209 10.76 0.31 -8.07
C SER A 209 10.53 -1.07 -8.68
N ALA A 210 9.86 -1.93 -7.92
CA ALA A 210 9.38 -3.23 -8.34
C ALA A 210 7.86 -3.24 -8.36
N VAL A 211 7.27 -3.76 -9.42
CA VAL A 211 5.82 -3.99 -9.53
C VAL A 211 5.59 -5.46 -9.28
N LEU A 212 4.79 -5.79 -8.28
CA LEU A 212 4.45 -7.17 -7.96
C LEU A 212 3.37 -7.69 -8.90
N ASN A 213 3.43 -8.99 -9.23
CA ASN A 213 2.57 -9.59 -10.24
C ASN A 213 1.13 -9.76 -9.77
N ASN A 214 0.91 -10.02 -8.48
CA ASN A 214 -0.42 -10.24 -7.94
C ASN A 214 -1.10 -8.93 -7.51
N GLU A 215 -2.42 -8.96 -7.56
CA GLU A 215 -3.30 -7.92 -7.05
C GLU A 215 -3.65 -8.18 -5.58
N ASN A 216 -4.21 -7.17 -4.90
CA ASN A 216 -4.70 -7.28 -3.52
C ASN A 216 -3.66 -7.86 -2.55
N ILE A 217 -2.43 -7.35 -2.60
CA ILE A 217 -1.38 -7.74 -1.68
C ILE A 217 -1.72 -7.22 -0.28
N THR A 218 -1.86 -8.13 0.67
CA THR A 218 -2.24 -7.81 2.04
C THR A 218 -1.02 -7.50 2.90
N ASP A 219 0.06 -8.26 2.73
CA ASP A 219 1.27 -8.12 3.54
C ASP A 219 2.52 -8.50 2.76
N ILE A 220 3.65 -7.83 3.07
CA ILE A 220 4.97 -8.21 2.59
C ILE A 220 5.69 -8.89 3.74
N ILE A 221 5.89 -10.21 3.61
CA ILE A 221 6.45 -11.03 4.68
C ILE A 221 7.95 -10.77 4.86
N SER A 222 8.68 -10.74 3.74
CA SER A 222 10.12 -10.51 3.74
C SER A 222 10.65 -10.15 2.36
N ILE A 223 11.69 -9.33 2.32
CA ILE A 223 12.47 -9.05 1.11
C ILE A 223 13.94 -9.24 1.45
N PHE A 224 14.61 -10.13 0.73
CA PHE A 224 16.04 -10.38 0.88
C PHE A 224 16.76 -10.17 -0.45
N ASP A 225 17.98 -9.65 -0.38
CA ASP A 225 18.86 -9.62 -1.54
C ASP A 225 19.75 -10.87 -1.63
N ASN A 226 20.50 -11.00 -2.72
CA ASN A 226 21.44 -12.09 -2.96
C ASN A 226 22.64 -12.11 -1.97
N GLU A 227 22.83 -11.05 -1.17
CA GLU A 227 23.81 -10.97 -0.08
C GLU A 227 23.17 -11.24 1.30
N ASN A 228 21.88 -11.65 1.33
CA ASN A 228 21.12 -11.92 2.53
C ASN A 228 20.86 -10.68 3.41
N ASN A 229 20.82 -9.48 2.81
CA ASN A 229 20.37 -8.29 3.51
C ASN A 229 18.84 -8.22 3.48
N GLU A 230 18.23 -8.00 4.64
CA GLU A 230 16.78 -7.86 4.80
C GLU A 230 16.36 -6.41 4.60
N TYR A 231 15.36 -6.19 3.72
CA TYR A 231 14.74 -4.90 3.48
C TYR A 231 13.46 -4.76 4.31
N PHE A 232 13.31 -3.62 5.00
CA PHE A 232 12.20 -3.37 5.91
C PHE A 232 11.18 -2.43 5.32
N GLU A 233 9.90 -2.76 5.46
CA GLU A 233 8.82 -1.83 5.12
C GLU A 233 8.81 -0.66 6.09
N VAL A 234 8.79 0.56 5.54
CA VAL A 234 8.71 1.81 6.28
C VAL A 234 7.61 2.68 5.71
N GLU A 235 7.07 3.58 6.53
CA GLU A 235 6.03 4.53 6.07
C GLU A 235 6.61 5.56 5.09
N TYR A 236 7.82 6.02 5.39
CA TYR A 236 8.56 7.01 4.60
C TYR A 236 10.02 6.57 4.47
N LEU A 237 10.61 6.78 3.31
CA LEU A 237 12.03 6.45 3.10
C LEU A 237 12.98 7.25 4.01
N THR A 238 12.52 8.30 4.66
CA THR A 238 13.28 9.04 5.68
C THR A 238 13.33 8.35 7.04
N GLN A 239 12.47 7.34 7.28
CA GLN A 239 12.46 6.58 8.53
C GLN A 239 13.67 5.65 8.59
N THR A 240 14.56 5.88 9.52
CA THR A 240 15.84 5.16 9.65
C THR A 240 15.79 3.98 10.61
N THR A 241 14.72 3.87 11.40
CA THR A 241 14.59 2.89 12.48
C THR A 241 13.27 2.15 12.38
N VAL A 242 13.32 0.83 12.53
CA VAL A 242 12.15 -0.04 12.65
C VAL A 242 12.15 -0.74 14.01
N TYR A 243 10.97 -1.07 14.50
CA TYR A 243 10.81 -1.80 15.76
C TYR A 243 10.57 -3.27 15.47
N LYS A 244 11.48 -4.12 15.93
CA LYS A 244 11.36 -5.57 15.82
C LYS A 244 10.83 -6.14 17.14
N LYS A 245 9.84 -7.02 17.05
CA LYS A 245 9.34 -7.79 18.21
C LYS A 245 10.33 -8.91 18.50
N VAL A 246 10.97 -8.84 19.64
CA VAL A 246 11.87 -9.91 20.12
C VAL A 246 11.12 -10.69 21.19
N LYS A 247 10.98 -12.00 20.96
CA LYS A 247 10.37 -12.93 21.92
C LYS A 247 11.44 -13.40 22.90
N ASN A 248 11.27 -13.09 24.17
CA ASN A 248 12.04 -13.71 25.26
C ASN A 248 11.14 -14.73 25.98
N SER A 249 11.72 -15.63 26.76
CA SER A 249 11.02 -16.74 27.41
C SER A 249 9.76 -16.34 28.18
N ASN A 250 9.70 -15.13 28.71
CA ASN A 250 8.56 -14.65 29.52
C ASN A 250 7.87 -13.39 29.00
N ASP A 251 8.52 -12.56 28.16
CA ASP A 251 7.95 -11.29 27.71
C ASP A 251 8.32 -10.99 26.24
N ASN A 252 7.38 -10.35 25.53
CA ASN A 252 7.64 -9.80 24.22
C ASN A 252 7.97 -8.31 24.37
N TYR A 253 9.13 -7.88 23.86
CA TYR A 253 9.49 -6.46 23.85
C TYR A 253 9.90 -6.00 22.45
N LEU A 254 9.73 -4.70 22.21
CA LEU A 254 10.09 -4.07 20.95
C LEU A 254 11.51 -3.52 21.05
N VAL A 255 12.36 -3.92 20.10
CA VAL A 255 13.72 -3.41 19.98
C VAL A 255 13.82 -2.52 18.75
N ALA A 256 14.31 -1.29 18.97
CA ALA A 256 14.63 -0.38 17.87
C ALA A 256 15.86 -0.91 17.11
N SER A 257 15.71 -1.11 15.81
CA SER A 257 16.77 -1.59 14.92
C SER A 257 16.97 -0.60 13.78
N PRO A 258 18.21 -0.21 13.44
CA PRO A 258 18.48 0.58 12.24
C PRO A 258 18.03 -0.16 10.97
N ALA A 259 17.42 0.56 10.04
CA ALA A 259 16.94 0.02 8.77
C ALA A 259 17.61 0.73 7.57
N PRO A 260 18.89 0.44 7.28
CA PRO A 260 19.57 1.00 6.10
C PRO A 260 18.94 0.50 4.80
N TYR A 261 18.53 -0.76 4.76
CA TYR A 261 17.79 -1.39 3.66
C TYR A 261 16.31 -1.24 3.96
N ARG A 262 15.61 -0.43 3.19
CA ARG A 262 14.20 -0.13 3.42
C ARG A 262 13.46 0.20 2.14
N PHE A 263 12.16 -0.01 2.17
CA PHE A 263 11.28 0.27 1.05
C PHE A 263 9.96 0.85 1.54
N THR A 264 9.28 1.55 0.66
CA THR A 264 7.89 1.97 0.81
C THR A 264 7.01 1.19 -0.14
N ARG A 265 5.81 0.90 0.29
CA ARG A 265 4.79 0.23 -0.49
C ARG A 265 3.74 1.24 -0.95
N GLU A 266 3.44 1.23 -2.23
CA GLU A 266 2.42 2.08 -2.85
C GLU A 266 1.47 1.21 -3.67
N GLU A 267 0.18 1.50 -3.57
CA GLU A 267 -0.83 0.89 -4.44
C GLU A 267 -1.02 1.78 -5.66
N ASN A 268 -0.93 1.20 -6.85
CA ASN A 268 -1.28 1.89 -8.09
C ASN A 268 -2.69 1.43 -8.50
N TYR A 269 -3.63 2.35 -8.40
CA TYR A 269 -5.05 2.07 -8.65
C TYR A 269 -5.38 1.95 -10.13
N ASP A 270 -4.59 2.55 -11.02
CA ASP A 270 -4.83 2.47 -12.47
C ASP A 270 -4.60 1.06 -13.00
N ILE A 271 -3.60 0.37 -12.44
CA ILE A 271 -3.22 -0.98 -12.86
C ILE A 271 -3.59 -2.05 -11.82
N GLY A 272 -4.16 -1.65 -10.67
CA GLY A 272 -4.55 -2.57 -9.59
C GLY A 272 -3.38 -3.30 -8.91
N LYS A 273 -2.14 -2.80 -9.05
CA LYS A 273 -0.93 -3.49 -8.59
C LYS A 273 -0.19 -2.73 -7.50
N THR A 274 0.51 -3.48 -6.66
CA THR A 274 1.37 -2.95 -5.62
C THR A 274 2.77 -2.66 -6.18
N ILE A 275 3.27 -1.46 -5.93
CA ILE A 275 4.60 -0.99 -6.28
C ILE A 275 5.43 -0.88 -5.00
N ILE A 276 6.61 -1.50 -5.01
CA ILE A 276 7.62 -1.38 -3.97
C ILE A 276 8.66 -0.37 -4.45
N ARG A 277 8.89 0.69 -3.69
CA ARG A 277 9.88 1.72 -4.01
C ARG A 277 11.03 1.69 -3.01
N PHE A 278 12.25 1.66 -3.52
CA PHE A 278 13.48 1.64 -2.75
C PHE A 278 14.13 3.03 -2.67
N GLY A 279 15.18 3.13 -1.86
CA GLY A 279 15.93 4.37 -1.68
C GLY A 279 16.89 4.70 -2.83
N ASN A 280 17.78 5.66 -2.56
CA ASN A 280 18.73 6.19 -3.54
C ASN A 280 20.20 5.88 -3.22
N GLY A 281 20.49 5.21 -2.10
CA GLY A 281 21.85 4.96 -1.62
C GLY A 281 22.57 3.88 -2.42
N SER A 282 23.90 4.04 -2.59
CA SER A 282 24.76 3.11 -3.36
C SER A 282 25.18 1.84 -2.59
N GLY A 283 24.87 1.73 -1.29
CA GLY A 283 25.27 0.61 -0.45
C GLY A 283 26.76 0.55 -0.08
N LYS A 284 27.61 1.37 -0.69
CA LYS A 284 29.06 1.34 -0.48
C LYS A 284 29.50 1.85 0.90
N SER A 285 28.61 2.53 1.62
CA SER A 285 28.88 3.18 2.90
C SER A 285 27.68 3.13 3.85
N VAL A 286 27.18 1.92 4.10
CA VAL A 286 25.99 1.71 4.95
C VAL A 286 26.18 2.19 6.39
N LYS A 287 27.44 2.25 6.87
CA LYS A 287 27.73 2.60 8.27
C LYS A 287 27.77 4.09 8.57
N ASP A 288 28.07 4.92 7.54
CA ASP A 288 28.37 6.33 7.79
C ASP A 288 27.24 7.31 7.51
N ASN A 289 26.15 6.88 6.80
CA ASN A 289 25.12 7.80 6.31
C ASN A 289 23.68 7.33 6.58
N VAL A 290 23.45 6.63 7.69
CA VAL A 290 22.08 6.27 8.11
C VAL A 290 21.28 7.50 8.53
N PHE A 291 21.96 8.56 8.96
CA PHE A 291 21.36 9.86 9.30
C PHE A 291 21.87 10.91 8.30
N SER A 292 20.93 11.71 7.77
CA SER A 292 21.33 12.88 7.00
C SER A 292 22.08 13.86 7.92
N ASN A 293 23.32 14.13 7.62
CA ASN A 293 24.01 15.24 8.25
C ASN A 293 23.33 16.53 7.74
N PRO A 294 22.77 17.38 8.61
CA PRO A 294 22.17 18.65 8.19
C PRO A 294 23.11 19.51 7.33
N GLU A 295 24.42 19.44 7.58
CA GLU A 295 25.43 20.20 6.84
C GLU A 295 25.52 19.78 5.37
N ASP A 296 25.28 18.50 5.05
CA ASP A 296 25.32 17.96 3.69
C ASP A 296 24.09 18.34 2.86
N LEU A 297 22.99 18.69 3.52
CA LEU A 297 21.71 19.06 2.90
C LEU A 297 21.56 20.56 2.69
N LEU A 298 22.44 21.35 3.31
CA LEU A 298 22.31 22.79 3.38
C LEU A 298 23.18 23.48 2.30
N LEU A 299 22.58 24.38 1.53
CA LEU A 299 23.32 25.27 0.66
C LEU A 299 24.08 26.30 1.49
N PRO A 300 25.42 26.31 1.48
CA PRO A 300 26.18 27.33 2.20
C PRO A 300 25.93 28.69 1.55
N ILE A 301 25.39 29.63 2.32
CA ILE A 301 25.26 31.02 1.86
C ILE A 301 26.64 31.65 1.96
N LYS A 302 27.20 32.04 0.78
CA LYS A 302 28.51 32.64 0.66
C LYS A 302 28.69 33.82 1.63
N GLY A 303 29.64 33.68 2.58
CA GLY A 303 30.04 34.74 3.52
C GLY A 303 29.31 34.77 4.86
N LYS A 304 28.59 33.70 5.27
CA LYS A 304 27.99 33.59 6.60
C LYS A 304 28.22 32.20 7.18
N ASP A 305 28.88 32.14 8.32
CA ASP A 305 29.12 30.92 9.11
C ASP A 305 27.93 30.55 10.03
N VAL A 306 26.78 31.20 9.91
CA VAL A 306 25.65 31.02 10.81
C VAL A 306 24.43 30.51 10.05
N ILE A 307 23.90 29.39 10.48
CA ILE A 307 22.79 28.57 9.91
C ILE A 307 21.40 29.26 10.02
N ASN A 308 21.29 30.56 9.89
CA ASN A 308 20.02 31.26 10.11
C ASN A 308 19.13 31.46 8.86
N ARG A 309 19.63 31.14 7.65
CA ARG A 309 18.83 31.15 6.42
C ARG A 309 19.45 30.18 5.42
N VAL A 310 18.96 28.95 5.46
CA VAL A 310 19.50 27.88 4.65
C VAL A 310 18.44 27.41 3.65
N SER A 311 18.82 27.35 2.39
CA SER A 311 18.04 26.71 1.35
C SER A 311 18.48 25.25 1.24
N LEU A 312 17.53 24.31 1.29
CA LEU A 312 17.78 22.89 1.02
C LEU A 312 18.10 22.72 -0.48
N ASP A 313 19.21 22.07 -0.80
CA ASP A 313 19.51 21.65 -2.15
C ASP A 313 18.93 20.25 -2.40
N PRO A 314 17.86 20.11 -3.21
CA PRO A 314 17.27 18.83 -3.50
C PRO A 314 18.24 17.84 -4.16
N SER A 315 19.27 18.34 -4.89
CA SER A 315 20.23 17.47 -5.56
C SER A 315 21.19 16.77 -4.59
N MET A 316 21.38 17.31 -3.40
CA MET A 316 22.19 16.68 -2.35
C MET A 316 21.47 15.50 -1.70
N LEU A 317 20.13 15.48 -1.65
CA LEU A 317 19.34 14.32 -1.20
C LEU A 317 19.59 13.09 -2.07
N LEU A 318 19.85 13.29 -3.37
CA LEU A 318 20.15 12.19 -4.30
C LEU A 318 21.54 11.59 -4.09
N LYS A 319 22.47 12.34 -3.47
CA LYS A 319 23.85 11.89 -3.22
C LYS A 319 24.04 11.21 -1.90
N ASN A 320 23.08 11.36 -0.98
CA ASN A 320 23.13 10.80 0.37
C ASN A 320 22.33 9.48 0.48
N ASN A 321 22.85 8.51 1.22
CA ASN A 321 22.17 7.26 1.53
C ASN A 321 21.04 7.43 2.56
N THR A 322 20.60 8.64 2.82
CA THR A 322 19.63 8.99 3.86
C THR A 322 18.25 8.42 3.64
N LEU A 323 17.90 8.13 2.39
CA LEU A 323 16.62 7.56 1.98
C LEU A 323 16.64 6.03 1.83
N GLY A 324 17.71 5.39 2.32
CA GLY A 324 17.91 3.95 2.23
C GLY A 324 18.69 3.50 1.00
N VAL A 325 19.19 2.28 1.05
CA VAL A 325 20.01 1.68 0.00
C VAL A 325 19.16 1.24 -1.18
N SER A 326 19.63 1.53 -2.39
CA SER A 326 19.03 1.04 -3.64
C SER A 326 19.46 -0.39 -3.93
N PRO A 327 18.58 -1.26 -4.44
CA PRO A 327 18.91 -2.64 -4.83
C PRO A 327 19.61 -2.74 -6.20
N SER A 328 20.27 -1.68 -6.67
CA SER A 328 21.00 -1.69 -7.94
C SER A 328 22.08 -2.79 -7.97
N GLY A 329 22.13 -3.55 -9.06
CA GLY A 329 23.05 -4.69 -9.23
C GLY A 329 22.70 -5.92 -8.39
N LYS A 330 21.51 -5.96 -7.77
CA LYS A 330 21.09 -7.06 -6.89
C LYS A 330 19.84 -7.75 -7.41
N THR A 331 19.69 -9.00 -6.98
CA THR A 331 18.47 -9.77 -7.18
C THR A 331 17.76 -9.89 -5.84
N LEU A 332 16.50 -9.48 -5.81
CA LEU A 332 15.65 -9.53 -4.64
C LEU A 332 14.72 -10.73 -4.70
N THR A 333 14.63 -11.44 -3.58
CA THR A 333 13.60 -12.45 -3.32
C THR A 333 12.54 -11.81 -2.44
N ILE A 334 11.34 -11.62 -2.98
CA ILE A 334 10.21 -10.95 -2.32
C ILE A 334 9.18 -12.00 -1.98
N LYS A 335 8.94 -12.20 -0.70
CA LYS A 335 7.90 -13.08 -0.19
C LYS A 335 6.75 -12.25 0.33
N TYR A 336 5.57 -12.43 -0.25
CA TYR A 336 4.40 -11.64 0.10
C TYR A 336 3.13 -12.48 0.16
N LYS A 337 2.11 -11.94 0.80
CA LYS A 337 0.79 -12.52 0.94
C LYS A 337 -0.20 -11.72 0.13
N PHE A 338 -0.99 -12.40 -0.70
CA PHE A 338 -2.00 -11.78 -1.54
C PHE A 338 -3.35 -12.50 -1.39
N GLY A 339 -4.40 -11.84 -1.82
CA GLY A 339 -5.77 -12.30 -1.64
C GLY A 339 -6.34 -11.85 -0.29
N GLY A 340 -7.55 -11.44 -0.31
CA GLY A 340 -8.26 -10.88 0.85
C GLY A 340 -9.56 -10.23 0.39
N GLY A 341 -10.16 -9.43 1.27
CA GLY A 341 -11.40 -8.74 1.02
C GLY A 341 -12.64 -9.58 1.35
N ILE A 342 -13.78 -9.13 0.86
CA ILE A 342 -15.10 -9.69 1.18
C ILE A 342 -15.24 -11.13 0.66
N ASP A 343 -14.63 -11.44 -0.47
CA ASP A 343 -14.71 -12.75 -1.12
C ASP A 343 -14.00 -13.86 -0.33
N HIS A 344 -13.13 -13.48 0.60
CA HIS A 344 -12.42 -14.40 1.49
C HIS A 344 -13.11 -14.64 2.84
N ASN A 345 -14.30 -14.07 3.04
CA ASN A 345 -15.10 -14.38 4.20
C ASN A 345 -15.74 -15.76 4.03
N VAL A 346 -15.48 -16.64 4.97
CA VAL A 346 -16.05 -17.99 5.01
C VAL A 346 -17.15 -18.07 6.08
N PRO A 347 -18.21 -18.88 5.86
CA PRO A 347 -19.18 -19.14 6.91
C PRO A 347 -18.55 -19.90 8.08
N SER A 348 -19.20 -19.85 9.22
CA SER A 348 -18.78 -20.62 10.40
C SER A 348 -18.85 -22.11 10.12
N ASN A 349 -17.85 -22.86 10.55
CA ASN A 349 -17.71 -24.32 10.37
C ASN A 349 -17.55 -24.76 8.90
N SER A 350 -16.85 -23.97 8.10
CA SER A 350 -16.51 -24.31 6.70
C SER A 350 -15.10 -24.85 6.54
#